data_873d00ff7cb3fd265f0d0661ff9a0165
#
_entry.id   873d00ff7cb3fd265f0d0661ff9a0165
#
_cell.length_a   1.000
_cell.length_b   1.000
_cell.length_c   1.000
_cell.angle_alpha   90.00
_cell.angle_beta   90.00
_cell.angle_gamma   90.00
#
_symmetry.space_group_name_H-M   'P 1'
#
loop_
_entity.id
_entity.type
_entity.pdbx_description
1 polymer ?
#
loop_
_entity_poly.entity_id
_entity_poly.type
_entity_poly.pdbx_seq_one_letter_code
_entity_poly.pdbx_strand_id
1 'polypeptide(L)'
;MGIITASVKKLGKDYKISEHFKLKEFQCQDGSDTVKFSTELLAKLEKLRAYGGYTITVNSGYRTVTHNKKVGGASKSQHLNGTAADITVKKDGKIVNARKICCLAQTLGFKGIGFISENSVHVDMRTSGTYRGDERKDYRDNVTDFYKYFGISEASIKVMKVTPRQEEAEVTMTQDQFNKMMDNYLAERAQEEPAKWSEEDREWAEKEKLINGTENGMEYNSFVTREQLVAFLHRLHK
;
A
#
# COMPACT_ATOMS: atom_id res chain seq x y z
N MET A 1 -6.23 -1.65 -11.17
CA MET A 1 -5.69 -2.52 -10.10
C MET A 1 -4.18 -2.59 -10.27
N GLY A 2 -3.43 -2.01 -9.34
CA GLY A 2 -1.96 -2.05 -9.37
C GLY A 2 -1.45 -3.22 -8.50
N ILE A 3 -0.66 -4.13 -9.09
CA ILE A 3 0.09 -5.13 -8.34
C ILE A 3 1.53 -4.65 -8.21
N ILE A 4 1.99 -4.51 -6.98
CA ILE A 4 3.37 -4.15 -6.68
C ILE A 4 4.14 -5.42 -6.34
N THR A 5 5.33 -5.54 -6.90
CA THR A 5 6.30 -6.59 -6.55
C THR A 5 7.48 -5.95 -5.84
N ALA A 6 7.76 -6.38 -4.62
CA ALA A 6 8.78 -5.82 -3.76
C ALA A 6 9.76 -6.90 -3.27
N SER A 7 10.96 -6.49 -2.88
CA SER A 7 11.99 -7.34 -2.27
C SER A 7 12.17 -6.93 -0.81
N VAL A 8 12.02 -7.89 0.11
CA VAL A 8 12.24 -7.67 1.55
C VAL A 8 13.70 -7.34 1.85
N LYS A 9 14.63 -7.97 1.12
CA LYS A 9 16.07 -7.72 1.27
C LYS A 9 16.45 -6.30 0.87
N LYS A 10 15.82 -5.75 -0.18
CA LYS A 10 16.10 -4.40 -0.68
C LYS A 10 15.46 -3.30 0.17
N LEU A 11 14.19 -3.47 0.54
CA LEU A 11 13.41 -2.44 1.23
C LEU A 11 13.44 -2.58 2.76
N GLY A 12 13.77 -3.76 3.26
CA GLY A 12 13.64 -4.09 4.67
C GLY A 12 12.24 -4.59 5.04
N LYS A 13 12.21 -5.53 5.98
CA LYS A 13 10.95 -6.16 6.44
C LYS A 13 9.95 -5.18 7.07
N ASP A 14 10.44 -4.10 7.65
CA ASP A 14 9.63 -3.08 8.34
C ASP A 14 9.22 -1.92 7.43
N TYR A 15 9.54 -1.99 6.13
CA TYR A 15 9.12 -1.00 5.14
C TYR A 15 7.60 -0.88 5.12
N LYS A 16 7.09 0.35 5.29
CA LYS A 16 5.66 0.65 5.25
C LYS A 16 5.15 0.59 3.82
N ILE A 17 4.12 -0.22 3.57
CA ILE A 17 3.44 -0.32 2.27
C ILE A 17 2.10 0.43 2.27
N SER A 18 1.62 0.82 3.45
CA SER A 18 0.52 1.76 3.66
C SER A 18 0.64 2.37 5.06
N GLU A 19 -0.32 3.16 5.49
CA GLU A 19 -0.29 3.83 6.81
C GLU A 19 -0.06 2.85 7.97
N HIS A 20 -0.72 1.69 7.93
CA HIS A 20 -0.72 0.74 9.05
C HIS A 20 -0.11 -0.62 8.72
N PHE A 21 0.21 -0.89 7.45
CA PHE A 21 0.76 -2.18 7.04
C PHE A 21 2.22 -2.10 6.62
N LYS A 22 2.98 -3.14 6.99
CA LYS A 22 4.39 -3.31 6.64
C LYS A 22 4.57 -4.44 5.64
N LEU A 23 5.63 -4.38 4.85
CA LEU A 23 5.95 -5.37 3.81
C LEU A 23 6.01 -6.80 4.35
N LYS A 24 6.59 -7.01 5.56
CA LYS A 24 6.71 -8.32 6.19
C LYS A 24 5.37 -9.02 6.46
N GLU A 25 4.30 -8.25 6.68
CA GLU A 25 2.98 -8.82 6.99
C GLU A 25 2.37 -9.52 5.77
N PHE A 26 2.81 -9.13 4.57
CA PHE A 26 2.39 -9.74 3.31
C PHE A 26 3.42 -10.74 2.76
N GLN A 27 4.58 -10.89 3.40
CA GLN A 27 5.60 -11.85 2.99
C GLN A 27 5.10 -13.29 3.12
N CYS A 28 5.46 -14.12 2.14
CA CYS A 28 5.17 -15.54 2.21
C CYS A 28 5.87 -16.19 3.42
N GLN A 29 5.17 -17.08 4.12
CA GLN A 29 5.70 -17.78 5.30
C GLN A 29 6.87 -18.72 5.00
N ASP A 30 7.17 -19.00 3.73
CA ASP A 30 8.35 -19.74 3.33
C ASP A 30 9.66 -18.91 3.37
N GLY A 31 9.55 -17.63 3.74
CA GLY A 31 10.69 -16.71 3.84
C GLY A 31 11.15 -16.15 2.48
N SER A 32 10.41 -16.38 1.40
CA SER A 32 10.74 -15.84 0.08
C SER A 32 10.96 -14.32 0.14
N ASP A 33 11.99 -13.86 -0.56
CA ASP A 33 12.34 -12.43 -0.64
C ASP A 33 11.28 -11.62 -1.40
N THR A 34 10.66 -12.21 -2.41
CA THR A 34 9.65 -11.56 -3.23
C THR A 34 8.31 -11.51 -2.50
N VAL A 35 7.71 -10.33 -2.45
CA VAL A 35 6.36 -10.08 -1.97
C VAL A 35 5.56 -9.40 -3.05
N LYS A 36 4.34 -9.89 -3.31
CA LYS A 36 3.37 -9.21 -4.18
C LYS A 36 2.19 -8.73 -3.35
N PHE A 37 1.72 -7.53 -3.63
CA PHE A 37 0.50 -7.01 -3.00
C PHE A 37 -0.25 -6.05 -3.93
N SER A 38 -1.56 -6.04 -3.77
CA SER A 38 -2.46 -5.15 -4.52
C SER A 38 -2.67 -3.85 -3.76
N THR A 39 -2.52 -2.71 -4.43
CA THR A 39 -2.84 -1.39 -3.88
C THR A 39 -4.32 -1.27 -3.50
N GLU A 40 -5.20 -1.91 -4.29
CA GLU A 40 -6.63 -1.92 -4.02
C GLU A 40 -6.98 -2.76 -2.78
N LEU A 41 -6.30 -3.91 -2.58
CA LEU A 41 -6.45 -4.71 -1.35
C LEU A 41 -6.03 -3.90 -0.12
N LEU A 42 -4.86 -3.24 -0.18
CA LEU A 42 -4.38 -2.39 0.91
C LEU A 42 -5.37 -1.27 1.25
N ALA A 43 -5.86 -0.55 0.25
CA ALA A 43 -6.85 0.51 0.45
C ALA A 43 -8.14 -0.01 1.10
N LYS A 44 -8.60 -1.22 0.74
CA LYS A 44 -9.77 -1.85 1.38
C LYS A 44 -9.49 -2.28 2.81
N LEU A 45 -8.29 -2.80 3.10
CA LEU A 45 -7.89 -3.15 4.46
C LEU A 45 -7.77 -1.91 5.35
N GLU A 46 -7.23 -0.81 4.85
CA GLU A 46 -7.21 0.47 5.57
C GLU A 46 -8.64 1.00 5.84
N LYS A 47 -9.54 0.91 4.85
CA LYS A 47 -10.97 1.25 5.05
C LYS A 47 -11.63 0.37 6.11
N LEU A 48 -11.32 -0.92 6.14
CA LEU A 48 -11.82 -1.84 7.16
C LEU A 48 -11.30 -1.45 8.55
N ARG A 49 -10.02 -1.07 8.68
CA ARG A 49 -9.46 -0.55 9.93
C ARG A 49 -10.18 0.69 10.41
N ALA A 50 -10.31 1.69 9.54
CA ALA A 50 -10.93 2.97 9.84
C ALA A 50 -12.41 2.84 10.22
N TYR A 51 -13.14 1.91 9.58
CA TYR A 51 -14.57 1.73 9.80
C TYR A 51 -14.96 1.47 11.26
N GLY A 52 -14.17 0.70 11.98
CA GLY A 52 -14.48 0.31 13.36
C GLY A 52 -13.38 0.65 14.36
N GLY A 53 -12.33 1.37 13.98
CA GLY A 53 -11.14 1.56 14.83
C GLY A 53 -10.44 0.22 15.08
N TYR A 54 -10.37 -0.63 14.07
CA TYR A 54 -9.84 -1.98 14.20
C TYR A 54 -8.32 -2.06 14.09
N THR A 55 -7.74 -3.06 14.74
CA THR A 55 -6.41 -3.57 14.44
C THR A 55 -6.56 -4.82 13.60
N ILE A 56 -5.83 -4.91 12.49
CA ILE A 56 -5.83 -6.06 11.58
C ILE A 56 -4.48 -6.75 11.66
N THR A 57 -4.49 -8.07 11.87
CA THR A 57 -3.33 -8.95 11.73
C THR A 57 -3.48 -9.72 10.43
N VAL A 58 -2.49 -9.63 9.54
CA VAL A 58 -2.44 -10.45 8.31
C VAL A 58 -1.81 -11.79 8.68
N ASN A 59 -2.63 -12.84 8.69
CA ASN A 59 -2.20 -14.22 8.99
C ASN A 59 -1.49 -14.86 7.79
N SER A 60 -1.91 -14.49 6.58
CA SER A 60 -1.31 -14.94 5.32
C SER A 60 -1.55 -13.86 4.24
N GLY A 61 -0.49 -13.35 3.65
CA GLY A 61 -0.54 -12.44 2.51
C GLY A 61 -0.21 -13.15 1.20
N TYR A 62 0.85 -12.71 0.51
CA TYR A 62 1.35 -13.36 -0.69
C TYR A 62 1.82 -14.79 -0.39
N ARG A 63 1.57 -15.71 -1.33
CA ARG A 63 2.10 -17.07 -1.30
C ARG A 63 2.87 -17.39 -2.56
N THR A 64 4.04 -18.00 -2.42
CA THR A 64 4.73 -18.62 -3.55
C THR A 64 3.94 -19.84 -4.03
N VAL A 65 4.15 -20.26 -5.27
CA VAL A 65 3.51 -21.47 -5.83
C VAL A 65 3.85 -22.70 -4.98
N THR A 66 5.11 -22.82 -4.56
CA THR A 66 5.60 -23.94 -3.73
C THR A 66 4.90 -23.96 -2.37
N HIS A 67 4.85 -22.82 -1.67
CA HIS A 67 4.20 -22.71 -0.38
C HIS A 67 2.69 -22.97 -0.48
N ASN A 68 2.02 -22.39 -1.49
CA ASN A 68 0.60 -22.57 -1.72
C ASN A 68 0.25 -24.07 -1.91
N LYS A 69 1.06 -24.79 -2.69
CA LYS A 69 0.91 -26.24 -2.86
C LYS A 69 1.10 -27.00 -1.54
N LYS A 70 2.12 -26.63 -0.74
CA LYS A 70 2.42 -27.24 0.57
C LYS A 70 1.26 -27.10 1.56
N VAL A 71 0.57 -25.96 1.56
CA VAL A 71 -0.58 -25.72 2.47
C VAL A 71 -1.93 -26.14 1.88
N GLY A 72 -1.96 -26.86 0.75
CA GLY A 72 -3.19 -27.32 0.12
C GLY A 72 -4.04 -26.21 -0.52
N GLY A 73 -3.44 -25.06 -0.83
CA GLY A 73 -4.15 -23.95 -1.44
C GLY A 73 -4.57 -24.25 -2.88
N ALA A 74 -5.68 -23.65 -3.32
CA ALA A 74 -6.18 -23.79 -4.68
C ALA A 74 -5.14 -23.36 -5.73
N SER A 75 -5.10 -24.04 -6.89
CA SER A 75 -4.15 -23.72 -7.96
C SER A 75 -4.29 -22.30 -8.54
N LYS A 76 -5.51 -21.74 -8.46
CA LYS A 76 -5.83 -20.35 -8.86
C LYS A 76 -6.05 -19.44 -7.65
N SER A 77 -5.36 -19.70 -6.53
CA SER A 77 -5.46 -18.90 -5.31
C SER A 77 -5.11 -17.44 -5.55
N GLN A 78 -5.88 -16.52 -5.00
CA GLN A 78 -5.63 -15.08 -5.08
C GLN A 78 -4.37 -14.67 -4.29
N HIS A 79 -3.93 -15.46 -3.32
CA HIS A 79 -2.65 -15.25 -2.63
C HIS A 79 -1.43 -15.34 -3.57
N LEU A 80 -1.49 -16.17 -4.62
CA LEU A 80 -0.43 -16.27 -5.64
C LEU A 80 -0.22 -14.97 -6.43
N ASN A 81 -1.28 -14.19 -6.53
CA ASN A 81 -1.29 -12.92 -7.27
C ASN A 81 -1.02 -11.72 -6.36
N GLY A 82 -0.96 -11.90 -5.03
CA GLY A 82 -0.85 -10.81 -4.07
C GLY A 82 -2.13 -9.99 -3.93
N THR A 83 -3.28 -10.56 -4.33
CA THR A 83 -4.59 -9.89 -4.29
C THR A 83 -5.45 -10.33 -3.11
N ALA A 84 -4.92 -11.18 -2.22
CA ALA A 84 -5.63 -11.74 -1.08
C ALA A 84 -4.87 -11.60 0.23
N ALA A 85 -5.62 -11.57 1.32
CA ALA A 85 -5.13 -11.70 2.68
C ALA A 85 -6.09 -12.53 3.54
N ASP A 86 -5.54 -13.43 4.36
CA ASP A 86 -6.25 -14.04 5.47
C ASP A 86 -5.99 -13.17 6.71
N ILE A 87 -7.03 -12.68 7.35
CA ILE A 87 -6.94 -11.67 8.40
C ILE A 87 -7.65 -12.07 9.69
N THR A 88 -7.09 -11.61 10.82
CA THR A 88 -7.76 -11.57 12.12
C THR A 88 -7.96 -10.10 12.51
N VAL A 89 -9.17 -9.73 12.87
CA VAL A 89 -9.53 -8.36 13.24
C VAL A 89 -9.75 -8.27 14.76
N LYS A 90 -9.17 -7.23 15.36
CA LYS A 90 -9.32 -6.96 16.80
C LYS A 90 -9.84 -5.55 17.03
N LYS A 91 -10.60 -5.39 18.13
CA LYS A 91 -10.98 -4.10 18.68
C LYS A 91 -10.68 -4.10 20.17
N ASP A 92 -9.95 -3.08 20.64
CA ASP A 92 -9.54 -2.95 22.04
C ASP A 92 -8.88 -4.24 22.58
N GLY A 93 -7.99 -4.84 21.75
CA GLY A 93 -7.27 -6.07 22.06
C GLY A 93 -8.09 -7.37 21.93
N LYS A 94 -9.41 -7.31 21.80
CA LYS A 94 -10.29 -8.48 21.69
C LYS A 94 -10.56 -8.81 20.22
N ILE A 95 -10.59 -10.12 19.89
CA ILE A 95 -10.93 -10.58 18.55
C ILE A 95 -12.39 -10.23 18.26
N VAL A 96 -12.63 -9.62 17.11
CA VAL A 96 -13.98 -9.37 16.58
C VAL A 96 -14.43 -10.64 15.86
N ASN A 97 -15.66 -11.10 16.16
CA ASN A 97 -16.22 -12.29 15.53
C ASN A 97 -16.18 -12.17 14.00
N ALA A 98 -15.57 -13.16 13.36
CA ALA A 98 -15.33 -13.18 11.93
C ALA A 98 -16.61 -13.13 11.08
N ARG A 99 -17.76 -13.59 11.60
CA ARG A 99 -19.06 -13.46 10.92
C ARG A 99 -19.41 -11.99 10.68
N LYS A 100 -19.18 -11.13 11.67
CA LYS A 100 -19.38 -9.67 11.54
C LYS A 100 -18.41 -9.07 10.54
N ILE A 101 -17.16 -9.55 10.52
CA ILE A 101 -16.14 -9.08 9.57
C ILE A 101 -16.48 -9.50 8.13
N CYS A 102 -17.03 -10.69 7.90
CA CYS A 102 -17.52 -11.08 6.57
C CYS A 102 -18.65 -10.15 6.08
N CYS A 103 -19.62 -9.83 6.94
CA CYS A 103 -20.69 -8.88 6.61
C CYS A 103 -20.10 -7.49 6.28
N LEU A 104 -19.18 -7.00 7.10
CA LEU A 104 -18.54 -5.70 6.89
C LEU A 104 -17.67 -5.69 5.62
N ALA A 105 -16.92 -6.74 5.35
CA ALA A 105 -16.15 -6.89 4.12
C ALA A 105 -17.06 -6.86 2.87
N GLN A 106 -18.23 -7.49 2.97
CA GLN A 106 -19.25 -7.42 1.91
C GLN A 106 -19.72 -5.98 1.68
N THR A 107 -20.05 -5.24 2.75
CA THR A 107 -20.46 -3.83 2.68
C THR A 107 -19.36 -2.93 2.11
N LEU A 108 -18.11 -3.18 2.48
CA LEU A 108 -16.95 -2.43 1.98
C LEU A 108 -16.55 -2.81 0.54
N GLY A 109 -17.22 -3.79 -0.06
CA GLY A 109 -17.05 -4.18 -1.46
C GLY A 109 -15.76 -4.97 -1.73
N PHE A 110 -15.30 -5.80 -0.79
CA PHE A 110 -14.33 -6.85 -1.12
C PHE A 110 -14.95 -7.81 -2.14
N LYS A 111 -14.19 -8.23 -3.13
CA LYS A 111 -14.69 -9.10 -4.21
C LYS A 111 -14.69 -10.57 -3.84
N GLY A 112 -13.69 -11.00 -3.06
CA GLY A 112 -13.65 -12.32 -2.48
C GLY A 112 -13.73 -12.25 -0.96
N ILE A 113 -14.58 -13.09 -0.35
CA ILE A 113 -14.74 -13.18 1.10
C ILE A 113 -14.93 -14.65 1.45
N GLY A 114 -14.08 -15.17 2.33
CA GLY A 114 -14.16 -16.55 2.84
C GLY A 114 -14.20 -16.56 4.36
N PHE A 115 -15.17 -17.21 4.94
CA PHE A 115 -15.25 -17.42 6.39
C PHE A 115 -14.40 -18.63 6.78
N ILE A 116 -13.17 -18.41 7.23
CA ILE A 116 -12.22 -19.47 7.56
C ILE A 116 -12.52 -20.10 8.92
N SER A 117 -12.79 -19.25 9.93
CA SER A 117 -13.08 -19.65 11.30
C SER A 117 -13.78 -18.51 12.04
N GLU A 118 -14.16 -18.72 13.30
CA GLU A 118 -14.75 -17.66 14.15
C GLU A 118 -13.80 -16.46 14.35
N ASN A 119 -12.50 -16.62 14.08
CA ASN A 119 -11.46 -15.62 14.32
C ASN A 119 -10.76 -15.12 13.05
N SER A 120 -11.01 -15.72 11.89
CA SER A 120 -10.26 -15.45 10.66
C SER A 120 -11.15 -15.41 9.43
N VAL A 121 -10.85 -14.46 8.55
CA VAL A 121 -11.57 -14.22 7.30
C VAL A 121 -10.56 -14.10 6.16
N HIS A 122 -10.84 -14.79 5.05
CA HIS A 122 -10.19 -14.53 3.77
C HIS A 122 -10.85 -13.33 3.11
N VAL A 123 -10.04 -12.39 2.61
CA VAL A 123 -10.50 -11.26 1.80
C VAL A 123 -9.64 -11.10 0.55
N ASP A 124 -10.27 -10.81 -0.59
CA ASP A 124 -9.52 -10.57 -1.82
C ASP A 124 -10.16 -9.52 -2.74
N MET A 125 -9.33 -9.03 -3.65
CA MET A 125 -9.69 -8.10 -4.72
C MET A 125 -9.42 -8.76 -6.09
N ARG A 126 -10.05 -9.91 -6.35
CA ARG A 126 -9.95 -10.63 -7.63
C ARG A 126 -10.38 -9.78 -8.81
N THR A 127 -9.81 -10.03 -9.98
CA THR A 127 -10.07 -9.24 -11.19
C THR A 127 -11.39 -9.61 -11.87
N SER A 128 -11.89 -10.83 -11.66
CA SER A 128 -13.12 -11.31 -12.29
C SER A 128 -14.06 -11.93 -11.28
N GLY A 129 -15.34 -11.60 -11.37
CA GLY A 129 -16.40 -12.15 -10.55
C GLY A 129 -16.33 -11.75 -9.08
N THR A 130 -17.14 -12.43 -8.29
CA THR A 130 -17.14 -12.34 -6.82
C THR A 130 -17.09 -13.73 -6.23
N TYR A 131 -16.58 -13.82 -5.01
CA TYR A 131 -16.56 -15.07 -4.24
C TYR A 131 -17.04 -14.79 -2.81
N ARG A 132 -17.95 -15.61 -2.33
CA ARG A 132 -18.35 -15.67 -0.92
C ARG A 132 -18.50 -17.13 -0.52
N GLY A 133 -17.80 -17.55 0.50
CA GLY A 133 -17.81 -18.96 0.92
C GLY A 133 -17.63 -19.14 2.42
N ASP A 134 -18.17 -20.25 2.93
CA ASP A 134 -17.83 -20.79 4.23
C ASP A 134 -16.72 -21.84 4.03
N GLU A 135 -15.52 -21.52 4.50
CA GLU A 135 -14.31 -22.33 4.30
C GLU A 135 -13.93 -23.16 5.53
N ARG A 136 -14.83 -23.27 6.54
CA ARG A 136 -14.53 -23.97 7.80
C ARG A 136 -14.34 -25.48 7.66
N LYS A 137 -14.77 -26.08 6.54
CA LYS A 137 -14.69 -27.51 6.26
C LYS A 137 -14.26 -27.70 4.81
N ASP A 138 -14.03 -28.94 4.40
CA ASP A 138 -13.80 -29.29 2.98
C ASP A 138 -14.98 -28.93 2.07
N TYR A 139 -16.04 -28.46 2.65
CA TYR A 139 -17.28 -28.03 2.01
C TYR A 139 -17.32 -26.52 1.93
N ARG A 140 -17.28 -26.00 0.71
CA ARG A 140 -17.37 -24.56 0.40
C ARG A 140 -18.81 -24.24 0.03
N ASP A 141 -19.57 -23.73 0.98
CA ASP A 141 -20.89 -23.19 0.70
C ASP A 141 -20.77 -21.93 -0.14
N ASN A 142 -21.56 -21.87 -1.20
CA ASN A 142 -21.69 -20.67 -2.01
C ASN A 142 -22.61 -19.71 -1.25
N VAL A 143 -22.03 -18.77 -0.52
CA VAL A 143 -22.78 -17.76 0.24
C VAL A 143 -23.12 -16.60 -0.69
N THR A 144 -24.40 -16.34 -0.92
CA THR A 144 -24.83 -15.18 -1.70
C THR A 144 -24.80 -13.89 -0.90
N ASP A 145 -25.12 -13.97 0.38
CA ASP A 145 -25.20 -12.82 1.30
C ASP A 145 -24.86 -13.26 2.72
N PHE A 146 -23.78 -12.73 3.27
CA PHE A 146 -23.34 -13.06 4.63
C PHE A 146 -24.28 -12.54 5.73
N TYR A 147 -25.01 -11.46 5.51
CA TYR A 147 -26.00 -10.98 6.47
C TYR A 147 -27.11 -12.01 6.69
N LYS A 148 -27.66 -12.52 5.61
CA LYS A 148 -28.66 -13.59 5.64
C LYS A 148 -28.09 -14.89 6.18
N TYR A 149 -26.89 -15.26 5.71
CA TYR A 149 -26.23 -16.52 6.08
C TYR A 149 -25.97 -16.62 7.60
N PHE A 150 -25.55 -15.52 8.22
CA PHE A 150 -25.27 -15.49 9.66
C PHE A 150 -26.42 -14.94 10.51
N GLY A 151 -27.53 -14.52 9.93
CA GLY A 151 -28.64 -13.90 10.67
C GLY A 151 -28.26 -12.57 11.34
N ILE A 152 -27.33 -11.81 10.73
CA ILE A 152 -26.86 -10.52 11.24
C ILE A 152 -27.61 -9.40 10.54
N SER A 153 -28.21 -8.47 11.29
CA SER A 153 -28.84 -7.31 10.69
C SER A 153 -27.80 -6.26 10.26
N GLU A 154 -28.02 -5.64 9.10
CA GLU A 154 -27.16 -4.54 8.66
C GLU A 154 -27.09 -3.38 9.66
N ALA A 155 -28.20 -3.11 10.34
CA ALA A 155 -28.26 -2.06 11.36
C ALA A 155 -27.25 -2.30 12.49
N SER A 156 -27.04 -3.57 12.89
CA SER A 156 -26.10 -3.93 13.96
C SER A 156 -24.62 -3.70 13.55
N ILE A 157 -24.33 -3.69 12.26
CA ILE A 157 -23.00 -3.36 11.73
C ILE A 157 -22.83 -1.84 11.57
N LYS A 158 -23.89 -1.13 11.13
CA LYS A 158 -23.87 0.34 10.96
C LYS A 158 -23.69 1.10 12.28
N VAL A 159 -24.17 0.56 13.39
CA VAL A 159 -23.98 1.12 14.74
C VAL A 159 -22.50 1.10 15.19
N MET A 160 -21.65 0.29 14.52
CA MET A 160 -20.21 0.29 14.75
C MET A 160 -19.48 1.42 14.00
N LYS A 161 -20.17 2.29 13.26
CA LYS A 161 -19.56 3.52 12.77
C LYS A 161 -19.07 4.31 13.98
N VAL A 162 -17.77 4.25 14.24
CA VAL A 162 -17.08 5.37 14.89
C VAL A 162 -17.45 6.60 14.07
N THR A 163 -17.95 7.64 14.72
CA THR A 163 -18.14 8.97 14.11
C THR A 163 -16.99 9.15 13.12
N PRO A 164 -17.22 9.40 11.86
CA PRO A 164 -16.13 9.63 10.95
C PRO A 164 -15.29 10.72 11.61
N ARG A 165 -14.04 10.44 11.96
CA ARG A 165 -13.03 11.47 11.86
C ARG A 165 -13.32 12.04 10.48
N GLN A 166 -13.85 13.28 10.45
CA GLN A 166 -14.39 13.93 9.25
C GLN A 166 -13.78 13.27 8.03
N GLU A 167 -14.61 12.73 7.12
CA GLU A 167 -14.06 12.33 5.81
C GLU A 167 -13.10 13.46 5.50
N GLU A 168 -11.81 13.18 5.62
CA GLU A 168 -10.83 14.00 4.95
C GLU A 168 -11.35 13.90 3.54
N ALA A 169 -12.07 14.94 3.12
CA ALA A 169 -12.46 15.12 1.75
C ALA A 169 -11.24 14.63 0.99
N GLU A 170 -11.40 13.69 0.05
CA GLU A 170 -10.31 13.35 -0.84
C GLU A 170 -9.64 14.69 -1.08
N VAL A 171 -8.47 14.89 -0.47
CA VAL A 171 -7.73 16.11 -0.71
C VAL A 171 -7.22 15.87 -2.11
N THR A 172 -8.14 16.09 -3.06
CA THR A 172 -7.77 16.26 -4.45
C THR A 172 -6.93 17.51 -4.42
N MET A 173 -5.64 17.28 -4.27
CA MET A 173 -4.65 18.34 -4.36
C MET A 173 -4.91 19.04 -5.67
N THR A 174 -5.29 20.32 -5.61
CA THR A 174 -5.43 21.12 -6.82
C THR A 174 -4.07 21.19 -7.52
N GLN A 175 -4.07 21.44 -8.84
CA GLN A 175 -2.81 21.62 -9.57
C GLN A 175 -1.95 22.70 -8.93
N ASP A 176 -2.54 23.77 -8.43
CA ASP A 176 -1.82 24.87 -7.75
C ASP A 176 -1.20 24.41 -6.43
N GLN A 177 -1.90 23.61 -5.65
CA GLN A 177 -1.35 23.02 -4.40
C GLN A 177 -0.21 22.06 -4.71
N PHE A 178 -0.33 21.25 -5.76
CA PHE A 178 0.74 20.37 -6.22
C PHE A 178 1.95 21.19 -6.69
N ASN A 179 1.76 22.21 -7.53
CA ASN A 179 2.82 23.07 -8.01
C ASN A 179 3.55 23.73 -6.84
N LYS A 180 2.81 24.33 -5.90
CA LYS A 180 3.40 24.95 -4.70
C LYS A 180 4.19 23.98 -3.83
N MET A 181 3.69 22.74 -3.68
CA MET A 181 4.41 21.69 -2.95
C MET A 181 5.69 21.29 -3.67
N MET A 182 5.65 21.18 -5.00
CA MET A 182 6.82 20.89 -5.83
C MET A 182 7.84 22.01 -5.76
N ASP A 183 7.40 23.27 -5.87
CA ASP A 183 8.30 24.44 -5.79
C ASP A 183 9.00 24.49 -4.43
N ASN A 184 8.28 24.26 -3.33
CA ASN A 184 8.86 24.17 -1.98
C ASN A 184 9.88 23.03 -1.90
N TYR A 185 9.53 21.84 -2.38
CA TYR A 185 10.44 20.69 -2.37
C TYR A 185 11.71 20.95 -3.18
N LEU A 186 11.57 21.57 -4.35
CA LEU A 186 12.72 21.91 -5.20
C LEU A 186 13.61 22.98 -4.55
N ALA A 187 13.00 23.98 -3.88
CA ALA A 187 13.72 25.01 -3.14
C ALA A 187 14.48 24.42 -1.93
N GLU A 188 13.84 23.56 -1.14
CA GLU A 188 14.49 22.86 -0.03
C GLU A 188 15.66 22.01 -0.52
N ARG A 189 15.45 21.25 -1.60
CA ARG A 189 16.47 20.39 -2.18
C ARG A 189 17.67 21.18 -2.72
N ALA A 190 17.45 22.35 -3.28
CA ALA A 190 18.52 23.22 -3.77
C ALA A 190 19.47 23.69 -2.66
N GLN A 191 18.98 23.76 -1.42
CA GLN A 191 19.74 24.13 -0.22
C GLN A 191 20.42 22.95 0.49
N GLU A 192 20.18 21.71 0.05
CA GLU A 192 20.86 20.54 0.63
C GLU A 192 22.37 20.61 0.39
N GLU A 193 23.15 20.10 1.35
CA GLU A 193 24.60 19.97 1.21
C GLU A 193 24.95 19.11 -0.03
N PRO A 194 25.81 19.61 -0.92
CA PRO A 194 26.17 18.84 -2.10
C PRO A 194 27.01 17.61 -1.74
N ALA A 195 26.89 16.57 -2.55
CA ALA A 195 27.58 15.31 -2.33
C ALA A 195 29.11 15.46 -2.42
N LYS A 196 29.85 14.83 -1.51
CA LYS A 196 31.33 14.91 -1.45
C LYS A 196 32.03 14.47 -2.74
N TRP A 197 31.46 13.51 -3.48
CA TRP A 197 32.08 13.02 -4.72
C TRP A 197 32.21 14.07 -5.81
N SER A 198 31.43 15.16 -5.75
CA SER A 198 31.44 16.24 -6.74
C SER A 198 32.23 17.51 -6.28
N GLU A 199 32.94 17.41 -5.17
CA GLU A 199 33.63 18.58 -4.56
C GLU A 199 34.69 19.16 -5.50
N GLU A 200 35.55 18.35 -6.04
CA GLU A 200 36.61 18.75 -6.98
C GLU A 200 36.04 19.40 -8.26
N ASP A 201 34.99 18.80 -8.82
CA ASP A 201 34.32 19.31 -10.03
C ASP A 201 33.63 20.65 -9.78
N ARG A 202 33.07 20.85 -8.59
CA ARG A 202 32.44 22.12 -8.20
C ARG A 202 33.46 23.22 -8.05
N GLU A 203 34.55 22.96 -7.30
CA GLU A 203 35.65 23.93 -7.13
C GLU A 203 36.24 24.37 -8.48
N TRP A 204 36.42 23.39 -9.39
CA TRP A 204 36.87 23.72 -10.75
C TRP A 204 35.85 24.59 -11.48
N ALA A 205 34.56 24.26 -11.45
CA ALA A 205 33.51 25.02 -12.15
C ALA A 205 33.32 26.42 -11.61
N GLU A 206 33.51 26.65 -10.31
CA GLU A 206 33.50 27.96 -9.67
C GLU A 206 34.73 28.80 -10.11
N LYS A 207 35.91 28.20 -10.07
CA LYS A 207 37.16 28.84 -10.46
C LYS A 207 37.12 29.30 -11.91
N GLU A 208 36.61 28.46 -12.79
CA GLU A 208 36.46 28.77 -14.22
C GLU A 208 35.24 29.66 -14.53
N LYS A 209 34.48 30.07 -13.49
CA LYS A 209 33.25 30.89 -13.60
C LYS A 209 32.19 30.30 -14.51
N LEU A 210 32.10 28.96 -14.56
CA LEU A 210 31.09 28.24 -15.31
C LEU A 210 29.74 28.23 -14.59
N ILE A 211 29.79 28.33 -13.26
CA ILE A 211 28.64 28.44 -12.38
C ILE A 211 28.78 29.64 -11.50
N ASN A 212 27.75 30.47 -11.46
CA ASN A 212 27.79 31.74 -10.72
C ASN A 212 26.83 31.78 -9.52
N GLY A 213 26.08 30.73 -9.30
CA GLY A 213 25.05 30.70 -8.25
C GLY A 213 23.90 31.67 -8.49
N THR A 214 23.07 31.81 -7.47
CA THR A 214 21.92 32.73 -7.40
C THR A 214 22.08 33.63 -6.18
N GLU A 215 21.11 34.51 -5.92
CA GLU A 215 21.05 35.29 -4.69
C GLU A 215 20.91 34.41 -3.42
N ASN A 216 20.51 33.18 -3.57
CA ASN A 216 20.34 32.19 -2.49
C ASN A 216 21.56 31.26 -2.33
N GLY A 217 22.63 31.44 -3.14
CA GLY A 217 23.84 30.61 -3.12
C GLY A 217 24.06 29.80 -4.39
N MET A 218 24.91 28.78 -4.32
CA MET A 218 25.33 28.00 -5.49
C MET A 218 24.27 26.95 -5.93
N GLU A 219 23.40 26.53 -5.04
CA GLU A 219 22.22 25.65 -5.33
C GLU A 219 22.57 24.41 -6.17
N TYR A 220 23.68 23.72 -5.87
CA TYR A 220 24.20 22.60 -6.65
C TYR A 220 23.22 21.43 -6.84
N ASN A 221 22.24 21.30 -5.95
CA ASN A 221 21.23 20.27 -6.02
C ASN A 221 19.96 20.71 -6.74
N SER A 222 19.95 21.89 -7.36
CA SER A 222 18.83 22.33 -8.19
C SER A 222 18.77 21.54 -9.51
N PHE A 223 17.56 21.42 -10.07
CA PHE A 223 17.37 20.73 -11.33
C PHE A 223 17.72 21.63 -12.52
N VAL A 224 18.43 21.05 -13.50
CA VAL A 224 18.77 21.71 -14.76
C VAL A 224 17.81 21.23 -15.84
N THR A 225 17.17 22.13 -16.57
CA THR A 225 16.37 21.77 -17.73
C THR A 225 17.24 21.31 -18.90
N ARG A 226 16.69 20.53 -19.82
CA ARG A 226 17.41 20.14 -21.04
C ARG A 226 17.86 21.35 -21.87
N GLU A 227 17.05 22.41 -21.90
CA GLU A 227 17.36 23.66 -22.59
C GLU A 227 18.56 24.33 -21.95
N GLN A 228 18.60 24.48 -20.62
CA GLN A 228 19.72 25.02 -19.90
C GLN A 228 21.01 24.20 -20.13
N LEU A 229 20.92 22.89 -20.10
CA LEU A 229 22.06 22.01 -20.38
C LEU A 229 22.58 22.17 -21.81
N VAL A 230 21.70 22.21 -22.81
CA VAL A 230 22.10 22.44 -24.20
C VAL A 230 22.73 23.79 -24.39
N ALA A 231 22.18 24.85 -23.79
CA ALA A 231 22.77 26.19 -23.82
C ALA A 231 24.16 26.24 -23.17
N PHE A 232 24.37 25.54 -22.07
CA PHE A 232 25.64 25.40 -21.40
C PHE A 232 26.67 24.66 -22.27
N LEU A 233 26.33 23.49 -22.82
CA LEU A 233 27.19 22.72 -23.71
C LEU A 233 27.61 23.52 -24.96
N HIS A 234 26.69 24.30 -25.55
CA HIS A 234 27.00 25.15 -26.71
C HIS A 234 27.99 26.26 -26.38
N ARG A 235 27.94 26.84 -25.17
CA ARG A 235 28.90 27.85 -24.72
C ARG A 235 30.30 27.29 -24.48
N LEU A 236 30.41 26.03 -24.04
CA LEU A 236 31.69 25.36 -23.85
C LEU A 236 32.41 25.03 -25.16
N HIS A 237 31.70 24.99 -26.29
CA HIS A 237 32.25 24.68 -27.61
C HIS A 237 32.61 25.95 -28.44
N LYS A 238 32.45 27.14 -27.87
CA LYS A 238 32.87 28.40 -28.45
C LYS A 238 34.20 28.87 -27.89
#